data_e5153e2eef61bd3b76559829795dbcde
#
_entry.id   e5153e2eef61bd3b76559829795dbcde
#
_cell.length_a   1.000
_cell.length_b   1.000
_cell.length_c   1.000
_cell.angle_alpha   90.00
_cell.angle_beta   90.00
_cell.angle_gamma   90.00
#
_symmetry.space_group_name_H-M   'P 1'
#
loop_
_entity.id
_entity.type
_entity.pdbx_description
1 polymer ?
#
loop_
_entity_poly.entity_id
_entity_poly.type
_entity_poly.pdbx_seq_one_letter_code
_entity_poly.pdbx_strand_id
1 'polypeptide(L)'
;TRALERCRVSGRTLEELADGFARQPGPFADWSVVCTRLDREPADLNGRIVARVDAMLAAGLVDEVKRLRAAGLEGNPSASRAIGYRETLAMLDGRLPEAGLAAEIVKNTRGLVKKQRTWFRTQLPEHRVVAAETATADMLF
;
A
#
# COMPACT_ATOMS: atom_id res chain seq x y z
N THR A 1 -6.86 -15.23 12.70
CA THR A 1 -5.87 -15.29 13.79
C THR A 1 -6.00 -14.06 14.69
N ARG A 2 -5.76 -12.83 14.25
CA ARG A 2 -5.92 -11.60 15.06
C ARG A 2 -7.33 -11.42 15.66
N ALA A 3 -8.37 -11.80 14.93
CA ALA A 3 -9.74 -11.75 15.39
C ALA A 3 -9.96 -12.66 16.63
N LEU A 4 -9.50 -13.91 16.53
CA LEU A 4 -9.57 -14.87 17.62
C LEU A 4 -8.72 -14.47 18.84
N GLU A 5 -7.55 -13.90 18.61
CA GLU A 5 -6.70 -13.35 19.69
C GLU A 5 -7.40 -12.23 20.44
N ARG A 6 -8.06 -11.31 19.71
CA ARG A 6 -8.83 -10.22 20.32
C ARG A 6 -10.00 -10.74 21.16
N CYS A 7 -10.76 -11.72 20.65
CA CYS A 7 -11.84 -12.37 21.41
C CYS A 7 -11.29 -13.04 22.69
N ARG A 8 -10.17 -13.75 22.56
CA ARG A 8 -9.56 -14.48 23.68
C ARG A 8 -9.05 -13.55 24.79
N VAL A 9 -8.42 -12.44 24.40
CA VAL A 9 -7.90 -11.45 25.36
C VAL A 9 -9.02 -10.63 26.01
N SER A 10 -10.07 -10.29 25.26
CA SER A 10 -11.17 -9.45 25.74
C SER A 10 -12.30 -10.22 26.44
N GLY A 11 -12.39 -11.54 26.23
CA GLY A 11 -13.53 -12.36 26.67
C GLY A 11 -14.83 -12.06 25.91
N ARG A 12 -14.76 -11.32 24.80
CA ARG A 12 -15.92 -10.87 24.01
C ARG A 12 -15.96 -11.58 22.66
N THR A 13 -17.16 -11.66 22.07
CA THR A 13 -17.34 -12.11 20.70
C THR A 13 -16.87 -11.05 19.70
N LEU A 14 -16.69 -11.44 18.43
CA LEU A 14 -16.35 -10.49 17.36
C LEU A 14 -17.45 -9.45 17.14
N GLU A 15 -18.71 -9.86 17.30
CA GLU A 15 -19.88 -8.99 17.18
C GLU A 15 -19.88 -7.92 18.29
N GLU A 16 -19.73 -8.32 19.53
CA GLU A 16 -19.63 -7.39 20.66
C GLU A 16 -18.44 -6.42 20.54
N LEU A 17 -17.31 -6.88 19.98
CA LEU A 17 -16.17 -6.02 19.72
C LEU A 17 -16.44 -5.05 18.58
N ALA A 18 -17.13 -5.47 17.53
CA ALA A 18 -17.53 -4.63 16.41
C ALA A 18 -18.53 -3.56 16.85
N ASP A 19 -19.56 -3.95 17.61
CA ASP A 19 -20.56 -3.05 18.17
C ASP A 19 -19.94 -2.03 19.14
N GLY A 20 -19.04 -2.49 20.01
CA GLY A 20 -18.30 -1.61 20.91
C GLY A 20 -17.46 -0.60 20.17
N PHE A 21 -16.84 -1.00 19.07
CA PHE A 21 -16.04 -0.09 18.23
C PHE A 21 -16.94 0.90 17.46
N ALA A 22 -18.07 0.44 16.93
CA ALA A 22 -19.00 1.30 16.20
C ALA A 22 -19.65 2.39 17.06
N ARG A 23 -19.78 2.14 18.37
CA ARG A 23 -20.35 3.11 19.34
C ARG A 23 -19.33 4.11 19.88
N GLN A 24 -18.03 3.87 19.66
CA GLN A 24 -17.02 4.82 20.10
C GLN A 24 -16.96 6.02 19.15
N PRO A 25 -16.94 7.24 19.67
CA PRO A 25 -16.67 8.40 18.83
C PRO A 25 -15.33 8.20 18.12
N GLY A 26 -15.30 8.44 16.83
CA GLY A 26 -14.05 8.38 16.07
C GLY A 26 -13.02 9.38 16.63
N PRO A 27 -11.73 9.15 16.42
CA PRO A 27 -10.67 10.04 16.92
C PRO A 27 -10.77 11.47 16.36
N PHE A 28 -11.60 11.69 15.34
CA PHE A 28 -11.86 12.99 14.70
C PHE A 28 -13.34 13.36 14.73
N ALA A 29 -14.10 12.86 15.72
CA ALA A 29 -15.56 13.10 15.81
C ALA A 29 -15.92 14.59 15.89
N ASP A 30 -15.06 15.40 16.48
CA ASP A 30 -15.24 16.86 16.63
C ASP A 30 -14.66 17.66 15.45
N TRP A 31 -14.16 16.98 14.41
CA TRP A 31 -13.55 17.61 13.24
C TRP A 31 -14.48 17.57 12.04
N SER A 32 -14.49 18.64 11.26
CA SER A 32 -15.08 18.63 9.93
C SER A 32 -14.08 17.97 8.96
N VAL A 33 -14.31 16.71 8.64
CA VAL A 33 -13.41 15.91 7.78
C VAL A 33 -13.91 15.96 6.35
N VAL A 34 -13.10 16.54 5.46
CA VAL A 34 -13.32 16.50 4.02
C VAL A 34 -12.44 15.39 3.42
N CYS A 35 -13.07 14.44 2.74
CA CYS A 35 -12.36 13.36 2.08
C CYS A 35 -12.39 13.59 0.55
N THR A 36 -11.21 13.66 -0.07
CA THR A 36 -11.07 13.75 -1.52
C THR A 36 -10.27 12.57 -2.02
N ARG A 37 -10.82 11.80 -2.96
CA ARG A 37 -10.12 10.72 -3.65
C ARG A 37 -9.59 11.20 -4.99
N LEU A 38 -8.29 11.08 -5.18
CA LEU A 38 -7.69 11.23 -6.50
C LEU A 38 -7.89 9.95 -7.30
N ASP A 39 -8.47 10.06 -8.47
CA ASP A 39 -8.60 8.95 -9.41
C ASP A 39 -7.77 9.22 -10.67
N ARG A 40 -7.30 8.17 -11.31
CA ARG A 40 -6.47 8.25 -12.52
C ARG A 40 -6.90 7.18 -13.50
N GLU A 41 -6.89 7.54 -14.78
CA GLU A 41 -7.18 6.60 -15.86
C GLU A 41 -6.27 5.36 -15.78
N PRO A 42 -6.81 4.14 -15.84
CA PRO A 42 -6.03 2.91 -15.68
C PRO A 42 -4.86 2.77 -16.65
N ALA A 43 -5.00 3.19 -17.88
CA ALA A 43 -3.95 3.09 -18.90
C ALA A 43 -2.76 4.01 -18.53
N ASP A 44 -3.04 5.27 -18.17
CA ASP A 44 -2.02 6.22 -17.73
C ASP A 44 -1.34 5.74 -16.45
N LEU A 45 -2.11 5.29 -15.45
CA LEU A 45 -1.55 4.76 -14.22
C LEU A 45 -0.61 3.57 -14.47
N ASN A 46 -0.98 2.66 -15.39
CA ASN A 46 -0.13 1.53 -15.77
C ASN A 46 1.18 1.98 -16.43
N GLY A 47 1.13 2.96 -17.32
CA GLY A 47 2.34 3.55 -17.93
C GLY A 47 3.27 4.16 -16.87
N ARG A 48 2.71 4.91 -15.93
CA ARG A 48 3.48 5.52 -14.82
C ARG A 48 4.10 4.49 -13.88
N ILE A 49 3.42 3.37 -13.63
CA ILE A 49 3.98 2.26 -12.82
C ILE A 49 5.23 1.70 -13.50
N VAL A 50 5.17 1.42 -14.81
CA VAL A 50 6.32 0.90 -15.55
C VAL A 50 7.47 1.91 -15.51
N ALA A 51 7.22 3.15 -15.92
CA ALA A 51 8.24 4.20 -15.93
C ALA A 51 8.88 4.43 -14.54
N ARG A 52 8.08 4.35 -13.46
CA ARG A 52 8.59 4.46 -12.10
C ARG A 52 9.51 3.29 -11.73
N VAL A 53 9.15 2.07 -12.10
CA VAL A 53 9.99 0.89 -11.81
C VAL A 53 11.31 0.98 -12.56
N ASP A 54 11.28 1.37 -13.84
CA ASP A 54 12.49 1.58 -14.63
C ASP A 54 13.40 2.65 -14.00
N ALA A 55 12.81 3.77 -13.58
CA ALA A 55 13.55 4.83 -12.90
C ALA A 55 14.16 4.38 -11.56
N MET A 56 13.43 3.57 -10.77
CA MET A 56 13.93 3.02 -9.49
C MET A 56 15.14 2.09 -9.72
N LEU A 57 15.06 1.24 -10.74
CA LEU A 57 16.17 0.34 -11.09
C LEU A 57 17.38 1.12 -11.59
N ALA A 58 17.17 2.10 -12.46
CA ALA A 58 18.22 2.99 -12.96
C ALA A 58 18.87 3.83 -11.84
N ALA A 59 18.09 4.21 -10.82
CA ALA A 59 18.60 4.93 -9.65
C ALA A 59 19.37 4.06 -8.64
N GLY A 60 19.49 2.75 -8.89
CA GLY A 60 20.29 1.84 -8.07
C GLY A 60 19.54 1.11 -6.96
N LEU A 61 18.25 0.81 -7.17
CA LEU A 61 17.43 0.04 -6.21
C LEU A 61 18.13 -1.25 -5.74
N VAL A 62 18.81 -1.96 -6.64
CA VAL A 62 19.48 -3.22 -6.31
C VAL A 62 20.64 -2.99 -5.32
N ASP A 63 21.43 -1.96 -5.55
CA ASP A 63 22.58 -1.65 -4.68
C ASP A 63 22.11 -1.06 -3.35
N GLU A 64 21.01 -0.32 -3.35
CA GLU A 64 20.35 0.13 -2.12
C GLU A 64 19.94 -1.07 -1.26
N VAL A 65 19.24 -2.05 -1.83
CA VAL A 65 18.80 -3.25 -1.11
C VAL A 65 19.97 -4.09 -0.61
N LYS A 66 21.06 -4.23 -1.39
CA LYS A 66 22.28 -4.91 -0.94
C LYS A 66 22.85 -4.25 0.32
N ARG A 67 22.98 -2.91 0.31
CA ARG A 67 23.48 -2.15 1.47
C ARG A 67 22.56 -2.29 2.68
N LEU A 68 21.25 -2.16 2.48
CA LEU A 68 20.26 -2.30 3.55
C LEU A 68 20.22 -3.73 4.10
N ARG A 69 20.39 -4.74 3.25
CA ARG A 69 20.50 -6.14 3.68
C ARG A 69 21.68 -6.35 4.62
N ALA A 70 22.82 -5.81 4.28
CA ALA A 70 24.01 -5.84 5.14
C ALA A 70 23.80 -5.10 6.47
N ALA A 71 22.92 -4.10 6.49
CA ALA A 71 22.53 -3.35 7.68
C ALA A 71 21.34 -3.98 8.46
N GLY A 72 20.88 -5.19 8.09
CA GLY A 72 19.85 -5.92 8.83
C GLY A 72 18.41 -5.68 8.36
N LEU A 73 18.18 -5.29 7.11
CA LEU A 73 16.85 -5.06 6.52
C LEU A 73 15.87 -6.21 6.79
N GLU A 74 16.33 -7.45 6.73
CA GLU A 74 15.47 -8.64 6.90
C GLU A 74 14.93 -8.78 8.32
N GLY A 75 15.57 -8.15 9.31
CA GLY A 75 15.09 -8.03 10.69
C GLY A 75 13.89 -7.08 10.84
N ASN A 76 13.59 -6.28 9.82
CA ASN A 76 12.40 -5.42 9.78
C ASN A 76 11.36 -5.96 8.79
N PRO A 77 10.32 -6.69 9.27
CA PRO A 77 9.33 -7.33 8.39
C PRO A 77 8.51 -6.34 7.55
N SER A 78 8.35 -5.10 7.98
CA SER A 78 7.62 -4.08 7.23
C SER A 78 8.43 -3.58 6.04
N ALA A 79 9.71 -3.28 6.26
CA ALA A 79 10.60 -2.79 5.21
C ALA A 79 10.95 -3.89 4.21
N SER A 80 11.31 -5.09 4.68
CA SER A 80 11.71 -6.22 3.81
C SER A 80 10.58 -6.74 2.91
N ARG A 81 9.30 -6.49 3.30
CA ARG A 81 8.11 -6.85 2.50
C ARG A 81 7.62 -5.74 1.57
N ALA A 82 8.23 -4.56 1.60
CA ALA A 82 7.88 -3.49 0.67
C ALA A 82 8.10 -3.94 -0.78
N ILE A 83 7.16 -3.55 -1.67
CA ILE A 83 7.28 -3.84 -3.10
C ILE A 83 8.53 -3.11 -3.64
N GLY A 84 9.32 -3.82 -4.41
CA GLY A 84 10.65 -3.42 -4.83
C GLY A 84 11.74 -4.11 -3.99
N TYR A 85 11.69 -3.97 -2.66
CA TYR A 85 12.66 -4.61 -1.77
C TYR A 85 12.47 -6.12 -1.69
N ARG A 86 11.25 -6.59 -1.53
CA ARG A 86 10.93 -8.02 -1.48
C ARG A 86 11.37 -8.76 -2.75
N GLU A 87 11.09 -8.19 -3.91
CA GLU A 87 11.45 -8.76 -5.21
C GLU A 87 12.96 -8.74 -5.42
N THR A 88 13.63 -7.65 -5.02
CA THR A 88 15.10 -7.55 -5.09
C THR A 88 15.77 -8.55 -4.14
N LEU A 89 15.27 -8.71 -2.91
CA LEU A 89 15.75 -9.75 -2.00
C LEU A 89 15.58 -11.16 -2.61
N ALA A 90 14.41 -11.44 -3.22
CA ALA A 90 14.18 -12.71 -3.90
C ALA A 90 15.15 -12.95 -5.07
N MET A 91 15.50 -11.89 -5.79
CA MET A 91 16.51 -11.96 -6.85
C MET A 91 17.91 -12.24 -6.27
N LEU A 92 18.31 -11.54 -5.23
CA LEU A 92 19.60 -11.75 -4.57
C LEU A 92 19.76 -13.14 -3.96
N ASP A 93 18.63 -13.77 -3.59
CA ASP A 93 18.57 -15.16 -3.10
C ASP A 93 18.51 -16.21 -4.22
N GLY A 94 18.53 -15.79 -5.49
CA GLY A 94 18.41 -16.70 -6.64
C GLY A 94 17.02 -17.27 -6.88
N ARG A 95 15.98 -16.80 -6.16
CA ARG A 95 14.59 -17.22 -6.30
C ARG A 95 13.85 -16.51 -7.44
N LEU A 96 14.39 -15.40 -7.94
CA LEU A 96 13.88 -14.63 -9.07
C LEU A 96 15.05 -14.32 -10.01
N PRO A 97 14.96 -14.60 -11.32
CA PRO A 97 15.99 -14.20 -12.27
C PRO A 97 16.07 -12.67 -12.40
N GLU A 98 17.25 -12.14 -12.57
CA GLU A 98 17.50 -10.68 -12.69
C GLU A 98 16.66 -10.06 -13.83
N ALA A 99 16.60 -10.71 -14.98
CA ALA A 99 15.78 -10.28 -16.11
C ALA A 99 14.28 -10.20 -15.80
N GLY A 100 13.81 -10.88 -14.76
CA GLY A 100 12.42 -10.89 -14.30
C GLY A 100 12.10 -9.83 -13.25
N LEU A 101 13.08 -9.14 -12.68
CA LEU A 101 12.91 -8.25 -11.54
C LEU A 101 11.92 -7.12 -11.82
N ALA A 102 12.12 -6.37 -12.90
CA ALA A 102 11.24 -5.27 -13.29
C ALA A 102 9.78 -5.72 -13.47
N ALA A 103 9.58 -6.82 -14.21
CA ALA A 103 8.26 -7.35 -14.49
C ALA A 103 7.53 -7.79 -13.20
N GLU A 104 8.23 -8.41 -12.25
CA GLU A 104 7.64 -8.86 -10.99
C GLU A 104 7.28 -7.67 -10.07
N ILE A 105 8.11 -6.62 -10.02
CA ILE A 105 7.79 -5.37 -9.29
C ILE A 105 6.55 -4.71 -9.90
N VAL A 106 6.48 -4.56 -11.22
CA VAL A 106 5.32 -4.01 -11.93
C VAL A 106 4.05 -4.80 -11.63
N LYS A 107 4.09 -6.13 -11.74
CA LYS A 107 2.97 -7.03 -11.45
C LYS A 107 2.45 -6.86 -10.02
N ASN A 108 3.34 -6.81 -9.04
CA ASN A 108 2.97 -6.69 -7.63
C ASN A 108 2.44 -5.28 -7.31
N THR A 109 2.97 -4.23 -7.94
CA THR A 109 2.46 -2.87 -7.83
C THR A 109 1.04 -2.77 -8.40
N ARG A 110 0.77 -3.38 -9.56
CA ARG A 110 -0.60 -3.48 -10.12
C ARG A 110 -1.56 -4.22 -9.19
N GLY A 111 -1.09 -5.28 -8.56
CA GLY A 111 -1.85 -6.01 -7.54
C GLY A 111 -2.22 -5.12 -6.35
N LEU A 112 -1.30 -4.26 -5.89
CA LEU A 112 -1.56 -3.29 -4.84
C LEU A 112 -2.60 -2.24 -5.26
N VAL A 113 -2.48 -1.69 -6.47
CA VAL A 113 -3.47 -0.75 -7.03
C VAL A 113 -4.86 -1.35 -7.04
N LYS A 114 -5.01 -2.61 -7.48
CA LYS A 114 -6.31 -3.30 -7.46
C LYS A 114 -6.90 -3.39 -6.05
N LYS A 115 -6.06 -3.72 -5.05
CA LYS A 115 -6.49 -3.78 -3.64
C LYS A 115 -6.89 -2.40 -3.12
N GLN A 116 -6.11 -1.35 -3.40
CA GLN A 116 -6.40 0.01 -3.01
C GLN A 116 -7.72 0.51 -3.62
N ARG A 117 -7.94 0.29 -4.92
CA ARG A 117 -9.20 0.65 -5.59
C ARG A 117 -10.42 -0.04 -4.97
N THR A 118 -10.29 -1.32 -4.66
CA THR A 118 -11.36 -2.06 -3.97
C THR A 118 -11.61 -1.46 -2.59
N TRP A 119 -10.56 -1.19 -1.83
CA TRP A 119 -10.67 -0.63 -0.49
C TRP A 119 -11.29 0.78 -0.53
N PHE A 120 -10.85 1.66 -1.42
CA PHE A 120 -11.41 2.99 -1.57
C PHE A 120 -12.90 2.96 -1.92
N ARG A 121 -13.32 2.02 -2.76
CA ARG A 121 -14.74 1.87 -3.13
C ARG A 121 -15.63 1.42 -1.98
N THR A 122 -15.08 0.61 -1.05
CA THR A 122 -15.87 -0.08 -0.02
C THR A 122 -15.71 0.47 1.37
N GLN A 123 -14.64 1.21 1.64
CA GLN A 123 -14.26 1.62 3.00
C GLN A 123 -14.13 3.13 3.19
N LEU A 124 -14.01 3.91 2.11
CA LEU A 124 -14.00 5.36 2.27
C LEU A 124 -15.38 5.87 2.68
N PRO A 125 -15.46 6.87 3.57
CA PRO A 125 -16.69 7.60 3.84
C PRO A 125 -17.16 8.34 2.58
N GLU A 126 -18.25 9.09 2.68
CA GLU A 126 -18.63 10.00 1.61
C GLU A 126 -17.47 10.89 1.21
N HIS A 127 -17.17 10.95 -0.08
CA HIS A 127 -15.98 11.62 -0.59
C HIS A 127 -16.19 12.17 -1.99
N ARG A 128 -15.48 13.24 -2.28
CA ARG A 128 -15.37 13.80 -3.62
C ARG A 128 -14.33 13.03 -4.42
N VAL A 129 -14.57 12.87 -5.73
CA VAL A 129 -13.60 12.27 -6.66
C VAL A 129 -13.08 13.34 -7.58
N VAL A 130 -11.75 13.45 -7.70
CA VAL A 130 -11.07 14.41 -8.57
C VAL A 130 -10.09 13.65 -9.47
N ALA A 131 -10.10 14.00 -10.77
CA ALA A 131 -9.13 13.45 -11.71
C ALA A 131 -7.72 13.93 -11.37
N ALA A 132 -6.79 13.00 -11.19
CA ALA A 132 -5.44 13.33 -10.75
C ALA A 132 -4.63 14.11 -11.79
N GLU A 133 -5.05 14.08 -13.06
CA GLU A 133 -4.42 14.81 -14.18
C GLU A 133 -4.65 16.32 -14.10
N THR A 134 -5.78 16.73 -13.56
CA THR A 134 -6.21 18.14 -13.48
C THR A 134 -6.31 18.66 -12.06
N ALA A 135 -5.96 17.84 -11.07
CA ALA A 135 -6.05 18.21 -9.67
C ALA A 135 -5.08 19.34 -9.32
N THR A 136 -5.62 20.39 -8.72
CA THR A 136 -4.85 21.48 -8.09
C THR A 136 -5.04 21.45 -6.58
N ALA A 137 -4.16 22.12 -5.83
CA ALA A 137 -4.27 22.18 -4.37
C ALA A 137 -5.66 22.65 -3.91
N ASP A 138 -6.19 23.70 -4.56
CA ASP A 138 -7.50 24.28 -4.21
C ASP A 138 -8.69 23.34 -4.46
N MET A 139 -8.49 22.29 -5.25
CA MET A 139 -9.50 21.26 -5.46
C MET A 139 -9.48 20.17 -4.39
N LEU A 140 -8.47 20.16 -3.54
CA LEU A 140 -8.28 19.07 -2.56
C LEU A 140 -8.74 19.46 -1.16
N PHE A 141 -8.81 20.77 -0.89
CA PHE A 141 -9.15 21.34 0.41
C PHE A 141 -10.38 22.25 0.35
#